data_ef7b5d2fa55ad60e8beb4e3be20273a4
#
_entry.id   ef7b5d2fa55ad60e8beb4e3be20273a4
#
_cell.length_a   1.000
_cell.length_b   1.000
_cell.length_c   1.000
_cell.angle_alpha   90.00
_cell.angle_beta   90.00
_cell.angle_gamma   90.00
#
_symmetry.space_group_name_H-M   'P 1'
#
loop_
_entity.id
_entity.type
_entity.pdbx_description
1 polymer ?
#
loop_
_entity_poly.entity_id
_entity_poly.type
_entity_poly.pdbx_seq_one_letter_code
_entity_poly.pdbx_strand_id
1 'polypeptide(L)'
;MGSAAAKAFGYFERFAVIAAQHPLLATLLILCILPPSIWCVTSLRRGRNVQALWSTITIILVLVVFSWGDDTYTHVYRIVAVAEQIRSLEGSLLLTNSQTGVVVPTFVYYSPLPYILPVVLNLIGLPALAAFKIALCVQLVVMGLGVQRIVEKTHPTTAGFLAAVLFVSANYTYEVWVSRAAFAELWVYSVVPWVISNSLPSRTPTRTPARNATISLTLVFFLQAVAHPIVLAHSLICEVPVVMALSRQSPLELARRWLVPFTLALVLATPFWLPQVLWQSHILGPAALPVDFRDSFQTAAELLDPKNNRNIGTWLPLAVLLLVVLGRLRLSLRTGLLIVCCAMLMGLQSIYLRSITQRIPTLELSLFVWRLMLPAAMLAFAALLAGWREAAPGPACKRNTTLLAWLAGISAIFMAGFTVLESADYFPHLAAAKTDRAALVAYDIDKEASIWGIREYIPNYEPLKQACFAITPEDVRPTRFAELRAGLAVTRPYVAVDHAPVGMVGYRVDGQSVQPSSCGDTLVLGPLAPGATVSVVEHALQLLLFVRCAAMGLLALFLTFFLRGEWRRRRGMVAA
;
A
#
# COMPACT_ATOMS: atom_id res chain seq x y z
N MET A 1 28.05 22.82 4.88
CA MET A 1 26.83 23.61 5.17
C MET A 1 26.31 24.41 3.97
N GLY A 2 27.16 24.96 3.08
CA GLY A 2 26.70 25.75 1.91
C GLY A 2 25.82 25.02 0.90
N SER A 3 26.08 23.75 0.64
CA SER A 3 25.30 22.96 -0.35
C SER A 3 23.85 22.65 0.09
N ALA A 4 23.61 22.42 1.39
CA ALA A 4 22.26 22.14 1.90
C ALA A 4 21.38 23.40 1.93
N ALA A 5 21.96 24.56 2.30
CA ALA A 5 21.24 25.84 2.28
C ALA A 5 20.89 26.28 0.86
N ALA A 6 21.83 26.13 -0.09
CA ALA A 6 21.60 26.44 -1.50
C ALA A 6 20.49 25.57 -2.11
N LYS A 7 20.46 24.29 -1.75
CA LYS A 7 19.41 23.37 -2.21
C LYS A 7 18.05 23.69 -1.57
N ALA A 8 17.99 24.04 -0.27
CA ALA A 8 16.73 24.45 0.37
C ALA A 8 16.18 25.73 -0.27
N PHE A 9 17.05 26.69 -0.61
CA PHE A 9 16.66 27.91 -1.31
C PHE A 9 16.06 27.59 -2.68
N GLY A 10 16.63 26.66 -3.43
CA GLY A 10 16.10 26.23 -4.73
C GLY A 10 14.68 25.63 -4.64
N TYR A 11 14.31 24.97 -3.54
CA TYR A 11 12.94 24.51 -3.34
C TYR A 11 11.95 25.65 -3.11
N PHE A 12 12.36 26.68 -2.35
CA PHE A 12 11.51 27.87 -2.15
C PHE A 12 11.31 28.65 -3.44
N GLU A 13 12.35 28.83 -4.25
CA GLU A 13 12.22 29.46 -5.56
C GLU A 13 11.28 28.67 -6.47
N ARG A 14 11.45 27.36 -6.55
CA ARG A 14 10.60 26.48 -7.34
C ARG A 14 9.14 26.55 -6.89
N PHE A 15 8.90 26.45 -5.57
CA PHE A 15 7.57 26.62 -5.00
C PHE A 15 6.97 27.97 -5.38
N ALA A 16 7.71 29.07 -5.25
CA ALA A 16 7.24 30.41 -5.57
C ALA A 16 6.83 30.54 -7.05
N VAL A 17 7.63 29.97 -7.97
CA VAL A 17 7.34 29.98 -9.41
C VAL A 17 6.07 29.18 -9.70
N ILE A 18 5.94 27.95 -9.19
CA ILE A 18 4.78 27.10 -9.43
C ILE A 18 3.54 27.66 -8.73
N ALA A 19 3.67 28.20 -7.52
CA ALA A 19 2.57 28.85 -6.81
C ALA A 19 2.05 30.08 -7.54
N ALA A 20 2.93 30.86 -8.21
CA ALA A 20 2.53 31.97 -9.05
C ALA A 20 1.74 31.51 -10.30
N GLN A 21 2.05 30.34 -10.84
CA GLN A 21 1.30 29.74 -11.96
C GLN A 21 -0.06 29.15 -11.51
N HIS A 22 -0.16 28.70 -10.26
CA HIS A 22 -1.35 28.06 -9.70
C HIS A 22 -1.79 28.69 -8.36
N PRO A 23 -2.09 30.02 -8.33
CA PRO A 23 -2.29 30.76 -7.08
C PRO A 23 -3.45 30.27 -6.24
N LEU A 24 -4.52 29.78 -6.86
CA LEU A 24 -5.66 29.21 -6.15
C LEU A 24 -5.29 27.94 -5.39
N LEU A 25 -4.57 27.00 -6.03
CA LEU A 25 -4.15 25.77 -5.39
C LEU A 25 -3.16 26.03 -4.26
N ALA A 26 -2.19 26.92 -4.45
CA ALA A 26 -1.24 27.33 -3.44
C ALA A 26 -1.94 27.97 -2.22
N THR A 27 -2.89 28.87 -2.48
CA THR A 27 -3.67 29.52 -1.42
C THR A 27 -4.50 28.48 -0.64
N LEU A 28 -5.19 27.58 -1.32
CA LEU A 28 -5.99 26.53 -0.67
C LEU A 28 -5.11 25.59 0.16
N LEU A 29 -3.96 25.18 -0.36
CA LEU A 29 -3.01 24.35 0.39
C LEU A 29 -2.58 25.04 1.69
N ILE A 30 -2.17 26.31 1.62
CA ILE A 30 -1.74 27.07 2.80
C ILE A 30 -2.89 27.22 3.80
N LEU A 31 -4.08 27.58 3.34
CA LEU A 31 -5.27 27.75 4.19
C LEU A 31 -5.69 26.43 4.87
N CYS A 32 -5.52 25.30 4.20
CA CYS A 32 -5.85 23.99 4.76
C CYS A 32 -4.79 23.45 5.72
N ILE A 33 -3.49 23.78 5.50
CA ILE A 33 -2.39 23.23 6.30
C ILE A 33 -2.08 24.07 7.55
N LEU A 34 -2.27 25.39 7.48
CA LEU A 34 -1.91 26.29 8.57
C LEU A 34 -2.70 26.05 9.87
N PRO A 35 -4.05 25.88 9.85
CA PRO A 35 -4.81 25.63 11.06
C PRO A 35 -4.40 24.35 11.82
N PRO A 36 -4.31 23.16 11.18
CA PRO A 36 -3.88 21.96 11.88
C PRO A 36 -2.42 22.04 12.36
N SER A 37 -1.54 22.76 11.65
CA SER A 37 -0.15 22.99 12.09
C SER A 37 -0.11 23.84 13.37
N ILE A 38 -0.86 24.94 13.41
CA ILE A 38 -0.99 25.79 14.61
C ILE A 38 -1.62 24.96 15.74
N TRP A 39 -2.65 24.18 15.45
CA TRP A 39 -3.30 23.35 16.46
C TRP A 39 -2.35 22.26 16.97
N CYS A 40 -1.55 21.62 16.14
CA CYS A 40 -0.52 20.68 16.57
C CYS A 40 0.42 21.31 17.59
N VAL A 41 1.03 22.44 17.25
CA VAL A 41 1.98 23.16 18.14
C VAL A 41 1.30 23.61 19.43
N THR A 42 0.10 24.18 19.37
CA THR A 42 -0.62 24.64 20.56
C THR A 42 -1.08 23.47 21.44
N SER A 43 -1.46 22.35 20.85
CA SER A 43 -1.83 21.13 21.57
C SER A 43 -0.62 20.52 22.29
N LEU A 44 0.55 20.47 21.63
CA LEU A 44 1.80 20.02 22.23
C LEU A 44 2.18 20.90 23.43
N ARG A 45 2.09 22.25 23.30
CA ARG A 45 2.37 23.19 24.39
C ARG A 45 1.41 23.02 25.58
N ARG A 46 0.16 22.68 25.33
CA ARG A 46 -0.89 22.51 26.34
C ARG A 46 -0.98 21.08 26.91
N GLY A 47 -0.12 20.16 26.49
CA GLY A 47 -0.14 18.76 26.90
C GLY A 47 -1.35 17.98 26.37
N ARG A 48 -2.04 18.49 25.35
CA ARG A 48 -3.19 17.85 24.70
C ARG A 48 -2.73 16.90 23.59
N ASN A 49 -2.05 15.82 23.96
CA ASN A 49 -1.26 15.02 23.04
C ASN A 49 -2.08 14.19 22.06
N VAL A 50 -3.28 13.73 22.43
CA VAL A 50 -4.22 13.09 21.50
C VAL A 50 -4.59 14.05 20.37
N GLN A 51 -4.84 15.31 20.71
CA GLN A 51 -5.16 16.35 19.70
C GLN A 51 -3.94 16.64 18.81
N ALA A 52 -2.71 16.62 19.34
CA ALA A 52 -1.50 16.78 18.56
C ALA A 52 -1.33 15.63 17.55
N LEU A 53 -1.59 14.38 17.93
CA LEU A 53 -1.59 13.24 17.04
C LEU A 53 -2.59 13.42 15.89
N TRP A 54 -3.83 13.76 16.20
CA TRP A 54 -4.85 13.96 15.19
C TRP A 54 -4.60 15.18 14.31
N SER A 55 -4.01 16.24 14.84
CA SER A 55 -3.58 17.38 14.03
C SER A 55 -2.49 16.97 13.04
N THR A 56 -1.54 16.14 13.45
CA THR A 56 -0.49 15.62 12.56
C THR A 56 -1.10 14.75 11.45
N ILE A 57 -2.04 13.88 11.79
CA ILE A 57 -2.78 13.08 10.80
C ILE A 57 -3.53 14.00 9.84
N THR A 58 -4.18 15.06 10.33
CA THR A 58 -4.90 16.03 9.49
C THR A 58 -3.97 16.73 8.51
N ILE A 59 -2.75 17.09 8.92
CA ILE A 59 -1.73 17.65 8.02
C ILE A 59 -1.48 16.68 6.86
N ILE A 60 -1.25 15.39 7.15
CA ILE A 60 -1.00 14.39 6.10
C ILE A 60 -2.25 14.20 5.22
N LEU A 61 -3.45 14.22 5.78
CA LEU A 61 -4.70 14.15 5.01
C LEU A 61 -4.81 15.31 3.99
N VAL A 62 -4.49 16.53 4.42
CA VAL A 62 -4.43 17.69 3.51
C VAL A 62 -3.42 17.45 2.40
N LEU A 63 -2.22 16.97 2.75
CA LEU A 63 -1.17 16.69 1.78
C LEU A 63 -1.57 15.61 0.79
N VAL A 64 -2.23 14.54 1.23
CA VAL A 64 -2.78 13.50 0.33
C VAL A 64 -3.75 14.11 -0.69
N VAL A 65 -4.58 15.06 -0.29
CA VAL A 65 -5.52 15.73 -1.21
C VAL A 65 -4.78 16.53 -2.28
N PHE A 66 -3.72 17.24 -1.90
CA PHE A 66 -2.96 18.11 -2.81
C PHE A 66 -1.79 17.41 -3.51
N SER A 67 -1.52 16.12 -3.23
CA SER A 67 -0.45 15.35 -3.87
C SER A 67 -0.91 14.69 -5.16
N TRP A 68 0.07 14.28 -5.95
CA TRP A 68 -0.10 13.39 -7.10
C TRP A 68 1.02 12.36 -7.06
N GLY A 69 0.84 11.29 -6.29
CA GLY A 69 1.90 10.29 -6.12
C GLY A 69 2.15 9.49 -7.40
N ASP A 70 3.32 8.86 -7.46
CA ASP A 70 3.81 8.12 -8.64
C ASP A 70 2.81 7.07 -9.13
N ASP A 71 2.16 6.35 -8.21
CA ASP A 71 1.22 5.29 -8.54
C ASP A 71 -0.23 5.80 -8.79
N THR A 72 -0.48 7.13 -8.68
CA THR A 72 -1.83 7.70 -8.75
C THR A 72 -2.54 7.38 -10.06
N TYR A 73 -1.87 7.55 -11.21
CA TYR A 73 -2.46 7.27 -12.52
C TYR A 73 -2.91 5.82 -12.64
N THR A 74 -2.04 4.90 -12.30
CA THR A 74 -2.31 3.46 -12.35
C THR A 74 -3.54 3.08 -11.53
N HIS A 75 -3.65 3.65 -10.32
CA HIS A 75 -4.77 3.36 -9.44
C HIS A 75 -6.07 4.00 -9.90
N VAL A 76 -6.02 5.25 -10.38
CA VAL A 76 -7.20 5.94 -10.93
C VAL A 76 -7.71 5.22 -12.18
N TYR A 77 -6.81 4.81 -13.09
CA TYR A 77 -7.16 3.99 -14.24
C TYR A 77 -7.87 2.69 -13.84
N ARG A 78 -7.31 1.93 -12.89
CA ARG A 78 -7.92 0.68 -12.41
C ARG A 78 -9.32 0.90 -11.82
N ILE A 79 -9.53 2.00 -11.09
CA ILE A 79 -10.85 2.37 -10.55
C ILE A 79 -11.85 2.60 -11.68
N VAL A 80 -11.47 3.37 -12.71
CA VAL A 80 -12.33 3.65 -13.87
C VAL A 80 -12.64 2.37 -14.61
N ALA A 81 -11.63 1.58 -14.95
CA ALA A 81 -11.78 0.35 -15.72
C ALA A 81 -12.71 -0.66 -15.02
N VAL A 82 -12.55 -0.85 -13.70
CA VAL A 82 -13.43 -1.74 -12.92
C VAL A 82 -14.86 -1.20 -12.86
N ALA A 83 -15.02 0.10 -12.63
CA ALA A 83 -16.34 0.70 -12.58
C ALA A 83 -17.08 0.59 -13.93
N GLU A 84 -16.37 0.68 -15.05
CA GLU A 84 -16.91 0.46 -16.39
C GLU A 84 -17.34 -0.98 -16.60
N GLN A 85 -16.49 -1.94 -16.25
CA GLN A 85 -16.84 -3.36 -16.34
C GLN A 85 -18.08 -3.72 -15.51
N ILE A 86 -18.23 -3.11 -14.32
CA ILE A 86 -19.43 -3.31 -13.50
C ILE A 86 -20.66 -2.68 -14.17
N ARG A 87 -20.54 -1.49 -14.76
CA ARG A 87 -21.65 -0.83 -15.48
C ARG A 87 -22.08 -1.59 -16.73
N SER A 88 -21.13 -2.20 -17.45
CA SER A 88 -21.40 -3.02 -18.64
C SER A 88 -21.81 -4.46 -18.30
N LEU A 89 -21.86 -4.82 -17.00
CA LEU A 89 -22.09 -6.18 -16.50
C LEU A 89 -21.05 -7.20 -17.00
N GLU A 90 -19.89 -6.74 -17.43
CA GLU A 90 -18.76 -7.57 -17.83
C GLU A 90 -17.94 -7.97 -16.58
N GLY A 91 -18.43 -8.90 -15.80
CA GLY A 91 -17.71 -9.42 -14.64
C GLY A 91 -16.44 -10.16 -15.02
N SER A 92 -15.29 -9.48 -15.07
CA SER A 92 -14.00 -10.11 -15.39
C SER A 92 -12.90 -9.64 -14.44
N LEU A 93 -11.92 -10.52 -14.18
CA LEU A 93 -10.67 -10.19 -13.50
C LEU A 93 -9.62 -9.61 -14.45
N LEU A 94 -9.93 -9.58 -15.74
CA LEU A 94 -9.11 -9.01 -16.80
C LEU A 94 -9.51 -7.55 -17.01
N LEU A 95 -8.56 -6.65 -16.99
CA LEU A 95 -8.77 -5.27 -17.43
C LEU A 95 -8.39 -5.15 -18.90
N THR A 96 -9.31 -4.64 -19.71
CA THR A 96 -9.06 -4.34 -21.11
C THR A 96 -8.79 -2.85 -21.25
N ASN A 97 -7.63 -2.50 -21.79
CA ASN A 97 -7.37 -1.13 -22.19
C ASN A 97 -8.23 -0.81 -23.42
N SER A 98 -9.17 0.11 -23.28
CA SER A 98 -10.13 0.42 -24.35
C SER A 98 -9.50 1.06 -25.59
N GLN A 99 -8.31 1.64 -25.49
CA GLN A 99 -7.62 2.27 -26.61
C GLN A 99 -6.70 1.32 -27.35
N THR A 100 -5.90 0.54 -26.63
CA THR A 100 -4.93 -0.39 -27.23
C THR A 100 -5.51 -1.78 -27.46
N GLY A 101 -6.62 -2.12 -26.80
CA GLY A 101 -7.18 -3.47 -26.80
C GLY A 101 -6.39 -4.47 -25.95
N VAL A 102 -5.30 -4.04 -25.32
CA VAL A 102 -4.47 -4.89 -24.44
C VAL A 102 -5.28 -5.37 -23.25
N VAL A 103 -5.21 -6.66 -22.98
CA VAL A 103 -5.88 -7.29 -21.84
C VAL A 103 -4.86 -7.66 -20.79
N VAL A 104 -5.02 -7.11 -19.58
CA VAL A 104 -4.10 -7.33 -18.47
C VAL A 104 -4.82 -8.06 -17.33
N PRO A 105 -4.31 -9.20 -16.85
CA PRO A 105 -4.89 -9.94 -15.74
C PRO A 105 -4.60 -9.27 -14.38
N THR A 106 -4.82 -7.97 -14.31
CA THR A 106 -4.43 -7.14 -13.15
C THR A 106 -4.95 -7.72 -11.84
N PHE A 107 -6.24 -8.08 -11.77
CA PHE A 107 -6.84 -8.55 -10.53
C PHE A 107 -6.64 -10.05 -10.26
N VAL A 108 -5.97 -10.76 -11.13
CA VAL A 108 -5.41 -12.07 -10.80
C VAL A 108 -4.20 -11.91 -9.88
N TYR A 109 -3.33 -10.95 -10.19
CA TYR A 109 -2.05 -10.71 -9.48
C TYR A 109 -2.12 -9.57 -8.47
N TYR A 110 -3.04 -8.62 -8.63
CA TYR A 110 -3.22 -7.50 -7.72
C TYR A 110 -4.54 -7.65 -6.96
N SER A 111 -4.54 -7.38 -5.68
CA SER A 111 -5.75 -7.53 -4.88
C SER A 111 -6.85 -6.55 -5.28
N PRO A 112 -8.10 -7.00 -5.48
CA PRO A 112 -9.22 -6.11 -5.69
C PRO A 112 -9.69 -5.40 -4.42
N LEU A 113 -9.33 -5.91 -3.21
CA LEU A 113 -9.82 -5.39 -1.93
C LEU A 113 -9.59 -3.88 -1.76
N PRO A 114 -8.38 -3.33 -2.02
CA PRO A 114 -8.15 -1.89 -1.91
C PRO A 114 -9.09 -1.06 -2.78
N TYR A 115 -9.52 -1.60 -3.91
CA TYR A 115 -10.33 -0.87 -4.90
C TYR A 115 -11.83 -0.88 -4.61
N ILE A 116 -12.32 -1.70 -3.69
CA ILE A 116 -13.77 -1.78 -3.40
C ILE A 116 -14.32 -0.40 -3.04
N LEU A 117 -13.72 0.29 -2.08
CA LEU A 117 -14.20 1.60 -1.64
C LEU A 117 -14.17 2.64 -2.78
N PRO A 118 -13.05 2.91 -3.46
CA PRO A 118 -13.02 3.94 -4.50
C PRO A 118 -13.86 3.57 -5.73
N VAL A 119 -14.00 2.30 -6.07
CA VAL A 119 -14.90 1.84 -7.16
C VAL A 119 -16.35 2.13 -6.79
N VAL A 120 -16.80 1.79 -5.57
CA VAL A 120 -18.15 2.10 -5.10
C VAL A 120 -18.40 3.60 -5.14
N LEU A 121 -17.46 4.42 -4.65
CA LEU A 121 -17.57 5.88 -4.70
C LEU A 121 -17.65 6.40 -6.15
N ASN A 122 -16.92 5.81 -7.08
CA ASN A 122 -16.99 6.18 -8.50
C ASN A 122 -18.32 5.73 -9.14
N LEU A 123 -18.84 4.56 -8.78
CA LEU A 123 -20.14 4.07 -9.26
C LEU A 123 -21.30 4.99 -8.85
N ILE A 124 -21.23 5.61 -7.67
CA ILE A 124 -22.23 6.58 -7.20
C ILE A 124 -21.97 8.02 -7.70
N GLY A 125 -21.02 8.21 -8.62
CA GLY A 125 -20.82 9.46 -9.35
C GLY A 125 -19.64 10.33 -8.90
N LEU A 126 -18.83 9.91 -7.92
CA LEU A 126 -17.63 10.66 -7.58
C LEU A 126 -16.57 10.51 -8.69
N PRO A 127 -15.83 11.60 -9.04
CA PRO A 127 -14.66 11.47 -9.90
C PRO A 127 -13.66 10.44 -9.35
N ALA A 128 -13.07 9.63 -10.21
CA ALA A 128 -12.20 8.52 -9.80
C ALA A 128 -11.00 8.99 -8.95
N LEU A 129 -10.40 10.14 -9.29
CA LEU A 129 -9.33 10.74 -8.49
C LEU A 129 -9.82 11.11 -7.07
N ALA A 130 -11.00 11.72 -6.94
CA ALA A 130 -11.56 12.07 -5.64
C ALA A 130 -11.86 10.80 -4.82
N ALA A 131 -12.44 9.78 -5.45
CA ALA A 131 -12.71 8.49 -4.83
C ALA A 131 -11.41 7.81 -4.33
N PHE A 132 -10.36 7.86 -5.12
CA PHE A 132 -9.03 7.38 -4.76
C PHE A 132 -8.44 8.12 -3.56
N LYS A 133 -8.47 9.47 -3.58
CA LYS A 133 -7.97 10.30 -2.48
C LYS A 133 -8.75 10.04 -1.17
N ILE A 134 -10.06 9.90 -1.23
CA ILE A 134 -10.88 9.53 -0.08
C ILE A 134 -10.44 8.17 0.48
N ALA A 135 -10.20 7.18 -0.37
CA ALA A 135 -9.75 5.87 0.07
C ALA A 135 -8.38 5.93 0.77
N LEU A 136 -7.43 6.72 0.25
CA LEU A 136 -6.14 6.98 0.90
C LEU A 136 -6.32 7.65 2.27
N CYS A 137 -7.20 8.64 2.37
CA CYS A 137 -7.52 9.30 3.63
C CYS A 137 -8.11 8.33 4.66
N VAL A 138 -9.03 7.46 4.24
CA VAL A 138 -9.61 6.41 5.12
C VAL A 138 -8.53 5.49 5.66
N GLN A 139 -7.59 5.04 4.83
CA GLN A 139 -6.48 4.19 5.26
C GLN A 139 -5.61 4.88 6.32
N LEU A 140 -5.29 6.17 6.14
CA LEU A 140 -4.50 6.93 7.11
C LEU A 140 -5.23 7.09 8.45
N VAL A 141 -6.54 7.34 8.41
CA VAL A 141 -7.37 7.41 9.63
C VAL A 141 -7.41 6.07 10.34
N VAL A 142 -7.54 4.96 9.61
CA VAL A 142 -7.50 3.60 10.16
C VAL A 142 -6.16 3.34 10.85
N MET A 143 -5.05 3.72 10.22
CA MET A 143 -3.71 3.63 10.85
C MET A 143 -3.63 4.45 12.14
N GLY A 144 -4.07 5.71 12.09
CA GLY A 144 -4.04 6.62 13.24
C GLY A 144 -4.83 6.09 14.46
N LEU A 145 -6.02 5.54 14.22
CA LEU A 145 -6.83 4.89 15.25
C LEU A 145 -6.12 3.67 15.86
N GLY A 146 -5.46 2.86 15.04
CA GLY A 146 -4.68 1.71 15.50
C GLY A 146 -3.49 2.13 16.36
N VAL A 147 -2.74 3.15 15.93
CA VAL A 147 -1.61 3.73 16.68
C VAL A 147 -2.08 4.30 18.02
N GLN A 148 -3.16 5.07 18.02
CA GLN A 148 -3.78 5.57 19.25
C GLN A 148 -4.10 4.43 20.23
N ARG A 149 -4.72 3.33 19.74
CA ARG A 149 -5.03 2.15 20.58
C ARG A 149 -3.80 1.47 21.16
N ILE A 150 -2.68 1.41 20.43
CA ILE A 150 -1.42 0.88 20.96
C ILE A 150 -0.98 1.73 22.15
N VAL A 151 -0.96 3.07 21.99
CA VAL A 151 -0.56 3.98 23.06
C VAL A 151 -1.48 3.84 24.29
N GLU A 152 -2.79 3.85 24.09
CA GLU A 152 -3.77 3.70 25.18
C GLU A 152 -3.58 2.40 25.98
N LYS A 153 -3.22 1.32 25.29
CA LYS A 153 -3.00 0.02 25.94
C LYS A 153 -1.64 -0.12 26.61
N THR A 154 -0.61 0.54 26.08
CA THR A 154 0.78 0.37 26.56
C THR A 154 1.25 1.52 27.44
N HIS A 155 1.11 2.74 26.94
CA HIS A 155 1.70 3.94 27.54
C HIS A 155 0.79 5.18 27.37
N PRO A 156 -0.39 5.24 28.03
CA PRO A 156 -1.38 6.31 27.87
C PRO A 156 -0.93 7.61 28.55
N THR A 157 0.30 8.02 28.33
CA THR A 157 0.92 9.22 28.86
C THR A 157 1.28 10.19 27.76
N THR A 158 1.65 11.41 28.13
CA THR A 158 2.18 12.42 27.21
C THR A 158 3.29 11.85 26.33
N ALA A 159 4.23 11.10 26.89
CA ALA A 159 5.34 10.52 26.15
C ALA A 159 4.89 9.50 25.09
N GLY A 160 3.91 8.65 25.41
CA GLY A 160 3.37 7.67 24.46
C GLY A 160 2.72 8.35 23.26
N PHE A 161 1.92 9.41 23.47
CA PHE A 161 1.32 10.16 22.36
C PHE A 161 2.35 10.97 21.57
N LEU A 162 3.40 11.51 22.21
CA LEU A 162 4.50 12.17 21.50
C LEU A 162 5.29 11.18 20.63
N ALA A 163 5.50 9.96 21.12
CA ALA A 163 6.07 8.88 20.31
C ALA A 163 5.19 8.54 19.11
N ALA A 164 3.85 8.55 19.28
CA ALA A 164 2.91 8.36 18.18
C ALA A 164 2.97 9.50 17.15
N VAL A 165 3.09 10.76 17.60
CA VAL A 165 3.30 11.91 16.69
C VAL A 165 4.59 11.74 15.91
N LEU A 166 5.69 11.36 16.55
CA LEU A 166 6.96 11.07 15.87
C LEU A 166 6.84 9.95 14.84
N PHE A 167 6.11 8.89 15.16
CA PHE A 167 5.88 7.77 14.23
C PHE A 167 5.06 8.21 13.02
N VAL A 168 3.96 8.90 13.22
CA VAL A 168 3.07 9.35 12.14
C VAL A 168 3.74 10.42 11.28
N SER A 169 4.54 11.31 11.90
CA SER A 169 5.34 12.31 11.17
C SER A 169 6.67 11.76 10.63
N ALA A 170 6.94 10.46 10.82
CA ALA A 170 8.09 9.85 10.19
C ALA A 170 7.95 9.96 8.67
N ASN A 171 9.01 10.33 8.06
CA ASN A 171 9.07 10.65 6.65
C ASN A 171 8.52 9.51 5.75
N TYR A 172 8.78 8.23 6.10
CA TYR A 172 8.28 7.10 5.30
C TYR A 172 6.75 7.03 5.25
N THR A 173 6.06 7.47 6.31
CA THR A 173 4.60 7.60 6.29
C THR A 173 4.18 8.58 5.20
N TYR A 174 4.87 9.72 5.10
CA TYR A 174 4.66 10.69 4.05
C TYR A 174 4.94 10.10 2.65
N GLU A 175 6.10 9.48 2.47
CA GLU A 175 6.52 8.89 1.20
C GLU A 175 5.46 7.95 0.65
N VAL A 176 4.97 7.03 1.46
CA VAL A 176 4.03 6.00 1.01
C VAL A 176 2.64 6.57 0.73
N TRP A 177 2.17 7.56 1.53
CA TRP A 177 0.83 8.16 1.34
C TRP A 177 0.79 9.29 0.32
N VAL A 178 1.84 10.07 0.21
CA VAL A 178 1.85 11.31 -0.58
C VAL A 178 2.68 11.17 -1.84
N SER A 179 3.98 10.84 -1.74
CA SER A 179 4.87 10.79 -2.90
C SER A 179 4.60 9.59 -3.81
N ARG A 180 4.41 8.41 -3.22
CA ARG A 180 4.16 7.19 -4.01
C ARG A 180 2.70 6.90 -4.22
N ALA A 181 1.85 7.19 -3.23
CA ALA A 181 0.46 6.76 -3.19
C ALA A 181 0.30 5.24 -3.39
N ALA A 182 1.14 4.45 -2.72
CA ALA A 182 1.27 2.99 -2.86
C ALA A 182 0.07 2.23 -2.28
N PHE A 183 -1.05 2.29 -2.95
CA PHE A 183 -2.41 2.05 -2.46
C PHE A 183 -2.63 0.69 -1.78
N ALA A 184 -2.15 -0.40 -2.37
CA ALA A 184 -2.33 -1.73 -1.77
C ALA A 184 -1.39 -1.97 -0.58
N GLU A 185 -0.15 -1.46 -0.65
CA GLU A 185 0.78 -1.49 0.49
C GLU A 185 0.18 -0.77 1.69
N LEU A 186 -0.44 0.38 1.44
CA LEU A 186 -1.05 1.22 2.47
C LEU A 186 -2.18 0.50 3.23
N TRP A 187 -2.94 -0.36 2.58
CA TRP A 187 -3.92 -1.20 3.26
C TRP A 187 -3.28 -2.09 4.31
N VAL A 188 -2.16 -2.76 3.98
CA VAL A 188 -1.45 -3.57 4.97
C VAL A 188 -0.95 -2.69 6.10
N TYR A 189 -0.27 -1.61 5.79
CA TYR A 189 0.30 -0.71 6.79
C TYR A 189 -0.76 -0.04 7.68
N SER A 190 -1.95 0.22 7.15
CA SER A 190 -3.07 0.76 7.93
C SER A 190 -3.56 -0.21 9.00
N VAL A 191 -3.44 -1.52 8.77
CA VAL A 191 -3.92 -2.53 9.71
C VAL A 191 -2.83 -3.13 10.60
N VAL A 192 -1.53 -2.91 10.33
CA VAL A 192 -0.41 -3.30 11.21
C VAL A 192 -0.63 -2.85 12.67
N PRO A 193 -0.97 -1.58 12.96
CA PRO A 193 -1.23 -1.16 14.34
C PRO A 193 -2.41 -1.89 14.99
N TRP A 194 -3.36 -2.37 14.19
CA TRP A 194 -4.51 -3.15 14.69
C TRP A 194 -4.12 -4.58 15.05
N VAL A 195 -3.25 -5.23 14.27
CA VAL A 195 -2.67 -6.53 14.64
C VAL A 195 -1.97 -6.40 15.98
N ILE A 196 -1.09 -5.42 16.13
CA ILE A 196 -0.37 -5.15 17.36
C ILE A 196 -1.35 -4.88 18.51
N SER A 197 -2.26 -3.91 18.35
CA SER A 197 -3.17 -3.51 19.43
C SER A 197 -4.10 -4.66 19.86
N ASN A 198 -4.60 -5.49 18.94
CA ASN A 198 -5.44 -6.65 19.26
C ASN A 198 -4.64 -7.78 19.92
N SER A 199 -3.33 -7.81 19.72
CA SER A 199 -2.42 -8.77 20.36
C SER A 199 -1.99 -8.34 21.77
N LEU A 200 -2.14 -7.06 22.11
CA LEU A 200 -1.82 -6.57 23.46
C LEU A 200 -2.92 -6.88 24.48
N PRO A 201 -2.56 -7.20 25.73
CA PRO A 201 -3.53 -7.37 26.80
C PRO A 201 -4.31 -6.07 27.04
N SER A 202 -5.58 -6.19 27.42
CA SER A 202 -6.36 -5.05 27.91
C SER A 202 -5.91 -4.66 29.31
N ARG A 203 -5.73 -3.36 29.58
CA ARG A 203 -5.45 -2.85 30.93
C ARG A 203 -6.66 -2.98 31.86
N THR A 204 -7.84 -2.87 31.30
CA THR A 204 -9.07 -3.14 32.05
C THR A 204 -9.42 -4.62 31.92
N PRO A 205 -9.73 -5.31 33.02
CA PRO A 205 -10.15 -6.71 32.98
C PRO A 205 -11.56 -6.81 32.38
N THR A 206 -11.68 -6.39 31.10
CA THR A 206 -12.92 -6.65 30.36
C THR A 206 -12.98 -8.15 30.11
N ARG A 207 -14.06 -8.79 30.56
CA ARG A 207 -14.40 -10.19 30.21
C ARG A 207 -14.68 -10.32 28.71
N THR A 208 -13.76 -9.80 27.87
CA THR A 208 -13.87 -10.00 26.41
C THR A 208 -13.57 -11.46 26.16
N PRO A 209 -14.54 -12.27 25.71
CA PRO A 209 -14.30 -13.69 25.51
C PRO A 209 -13.12 -13.85 24.54
N ALA A 210 -12.27 -14.84 24.77
CA ALA A 210 -11.13 -15.19 23.91
C ALA A 210 -11.53 -15.31 22.43
N ARG A 211 -12.76 -15.77 22.17
CA ARG A 211 -13.38 -15.83 20.84
C ARG A 211 -13.34 -14.51 20.08
N ASN A 212 -13.59 -13.36 20.73
CA ASN A 212 -13.61 -12.06 20.02
C ASN A 212 -12.21 -11.59 19.65
N ALA A 213 -11.21 -11.91 20.47
CA ALA A 213 -9.83 -11.61 20.15
C ALA A 213 -9.37 -12.43 18.93
N THR A 214 -9.72 -13.72 18.87
CA THR A 214 -9.44 -14.58 17.70
C THR A 214 -10.11 -14.04 16.45
N ILE A 215 -11.38 -13.70 16.50
CA ILE A 215 -12.12 -13.13 15.37
C ILE A 215 -11.48 -11.83 14.87
N SER A 216 -11.16 -10.92 15.78
CA SER A 216 -10.55 -9.64 15.44
C SER A 216 -9.16 -9.82 14.80
N LEU A 217 -8.35 -10.74 15.32
CA LEU A 217 -7.05 -11.06 14.75
C LEU A 217 -7.17 -11.73 13.38
N THR A 218 -8.10 -12.70 13.22
CA THR A 218 -8.37 -13.32 11.92
C THR A 218 -8.72 -12.28 10.87
N LEU A 219 -9.59 -11.32 11.22
CA LEU A 219 -10.01 -10.28 10.33
C LEU A 219 -8.83 -9.40 9.88
N VAL A 220 -8.01 -8.91 10.80
CA VAL A 220 -6.90 -8.01 10.44
C VAL A 220 -5.81 -8.74 9.65
N PHE A 221 -5.50 -9.99 9.98
CA PHE A 221 -4.59 -10.82 9.18
C PHE A 221 -5.15 -11.13 7.79
N PHE A 222 -6.45 -11.39 7.68
CA PHE A 222 -7.11 -11.57 6.40
C PHE A 222 -6.99 -10.31 5.52
N LEU A 223 -7.27 -9.13 6.09
CA LEU A 223 -7.14 -7.86 5.37
C LEU A 223 -5.71 -7.62 4.87
N GLN A 224 -4.69 -7.96 5.66
CA GLN A 224 -3.30 -7.88 5.24
C GLN A 224 -2.99 -8.89 4.11
N ALA A 225 -3.38 -10.15 4.28
CA ALA A 225 -3.11 -11.22 3.32
C ALA A 225 -3.77 -10.96 1.96
N VAL A 226 -5.01 -10.44 1.98
CA VAL A 226 -5.73 -10.10 0.74
C VAL A 226 -5.18 -8.82 0.13
N ALA A 227 -4.82 -7.82 0.92
CA ALA A 227 -4.38 -6.53 0.37
C ALA A 227 -3.04 -6.66 -0.39
N HIS A 228 -2.03 -7.25 0.22
CA HIS A 228 -0.70 -7.39 -0.39
C HIS A 228 0.13 -8.49 0.32
N PRO A 229 0.20 -9.72 -0.21
CA PRO A 229 0.88 -10.85 0.47
C PRO A 229 2.36 -10.59 0.79
N ILE A 230 3.10 -9.92 -0.10
CA ILE A 230 4.52 -9.60 0.12
C ILE A 230 4.67 -8.63 1.29
N VAL A 231 3.83 -7.60 1.35
CA VAL A 231 3.89 -6.60 2.44
C VAL A 231 3.39 -7.20 3.77
N LEU A 232 2.49 -8.20 3.74
CA LEU A 232 2.18 -9.00 4.93
C LEU A 232 3.43 -9.67 5.50
N ALA A 233 4.27 -10.31 4.65
CA ALA A 233 5.51 -10.91 5.11
C ALA A 233 6.45 -9.88 5.76
N HIS A 234 6.56 -8.68 5.18
CA HIS A 234 7.34 -7.59 5.77
C HIS A 234 6.75 -7.08 7.09
N SER A 235 5.43 -7.01 7.21
CA SER A 235 4.78 -6.55 8.43
C SER A 235 5.00 -7.52 9.60
N LEU A 236 5.02 -8.83 9.35
CA LEU A 236 5.30 -9.82 10.38
C LEU A 236 6.70 -9.64 11.00
N ILE A 237 7.69 -9.15 10.23
CA ILE A 237 9.04 -8.88 10.72
C ILE A 237 9.01 -7.84 11.86
N CYS A 238 8.09 -6.88 11.84
CA CYS A 238 7.96 -5.91 12.93
C CYS A 238 6.85 -6.29 13.94
N GLU A 239 5.74 -6.87 13.51
CA GLU A 239 4.61 -7.19 14.37
C GLU A 239 4.99 -8.16 15.49
N VAL A 240 5.73 -9.23 15.13
CA VAL A 240 6.17 -10.25 16.13
C VAL A 240 7.03 -9.63 17.23
N PRO A 241 8.18 -8.99 16.94
CA PRO A 241 9.03 -8.43 18.00
C PRO A 241 8.35 -7.28 18.75
N VAL A 242 7.52 -6.46 18.08
CA VAL A 242 6.77 -5.38 18.74
C VAL A 242 5.77 -5.94 19.75
N VAL A 243 4.96 -6.93 19.38
CA VAL A 243 4.00 -7.54 20.29
C VAL A 243 4.72 -8.21 21.45
N MET A 244 5.79 -8.98 21.20
CA MET A 244 6.58 -9.62 22.26
C MET A 244 7.16 -8.59 23.25
N ALA A 245 7.69 -7.50 22.76
CA ALA A 245 8.28 -6.45 23.60
C ALA A 245 7.24 -5.72 24.45
N LEU A 246 6.09 -5.35 23.85
CA LEU A 246 5.07 -4.54 24.52
C LEU A 246 4.13 -5.36 25.39
N SER A 247 3.79 -6.63 25.00
CA SER A 247 2.90 -7.49 25.79
C SER A 247 3.59 -8.29 26.86
N ARG A 248 4.92 -8.41 26.80
CA ARG A 248 5.73 -9.30 27.65
C ARG A 248 5.41 -10.79 27.49
N GLN A 249 4.79 -11.19 26.41
CA GLN A 249 4.52 -12.60 26.08
C GLN A 249 5.81 -13.29 25.62
N SER A 250 5.90 -14.58 25.89
CA SER A 250 6.92 -15.45 25.30
C SER A 250 6.61 -15.73 23.83
N PRO A 251 7.61 -16.12 23.01
CA PRO A 251 7.37 -16.50 21.61
C PRO A 251 6.31 -17.62 21.48
N LEU A 252 6.31 -18.57 22.40
CA LEU A 252 5.37 -19.69 22.39
C LEU A 252 3.93 -19.24 22.69
N GLU A 253 3.74 -18.33 23.65
CA GLU A 253 2.43 -17.75 23.95
C GLU A 253 1.88 -16.95 22.79
N LEU A 254 2.74 -16.16 22.14
CA LEU A 254 2.38 -15.41 20.94
C LEU A 254 2.01 -16.35 19.79
N ALA A 255 2.82 -17.39 19.54
CA ALA A 255 2.54 -18.39 18.53
C ALA A 255 1.21 -19.09 18.76
N ARG A 256 0.93 -19.55 20.00
CA ARG A 256 -0.36 -20.17 20.36
C ARG A 256 -1.54 -19.23 20.13
N ARG A 257 -1.37 -17.94 20.38
CA ARG A 257 -2.41 -16.94 20.20
C ARG A 257 -2.66 -16.61 18.74
N TRP A 258 -1.62 -16.61 17.89
CA TRP A 258 -1.70 -16.22 16.50
C TRP A 258 -1.97 -17.38 15.54
N LEU A 259 -1.55 -18.60 15.88
CA LEU A 259 -1.61 -19.75 14.97
C LEU A 259 -3.01 -19.93 14.35
N VAL A 260 -4.04 -20.01 15.18
CA VAL A 260 -5.41 -20.23 14.70
C VAL A 260 -5.91 -19.04 13.88
N PRO A 261 -5.88 -17.77 14.37
CA PRO A 261 -6.39 -16.65 13.57
C PRO A 261 -5.58 -16.40 12.30
N PHE A 262 -4.26 -16.60 12.34
CA PHE A 262 -3.41 -16.43 11.16
C PHE A 262 -3.68 -17.51 10.10
N THR A 263 -3.75 -18.79 10.50
CA THR A 263 -4.06 -19.89 9.59
C THR A 263 -5.46 -19.72 8.97
N LEU A 264 -6.47 -19.38 9.77
CA LEU A 264 -7.80 -19.09 9.25
C LEU A 264 -7.80 -17.93 8.25
N ALA A 265 -7.05 -16.88 8.55
CA ALA A 265 -6.91 -15.73 7.65
C ALA A 265 -6.27 -16.14 6.31
N LEU A 266 -5.18 -16.93 6.34
CA LEU A 266 -4.52 -17.42 5.14
C LEU A 266 -5.40 -18.34 4.31
N VAL A 267 -6.15 -19.25 4.97
CA VAL A 267 -7.10 -20.14 4.28
C VAL A 267 -8.21 -19.33 3.61
N LEU A 268 -8.80 -18.36 4.30
CA LEU A 268 -9.81 -17.48 3.73
C LEU A 268 -9.25 -16.60 2.60
N ALA A 269 -7.98 -16.22 2.67
CA ALA A 269 -7.31 -15.41 1.66
C ALA A 269 -6.76 -16.25 0.47
N THR A 270 -6.85 -17.58 0.51
CA THR A 270 -6.35 -18.47 -0.55
C THR A 270 -6.81 -18.06 -1.95
N PRO A 271 -8.07 -17.69 -2.20
CA PRO A 271 -8.52 -17.27 -3.53
C PRO A 271 -7.82 -16.00 -4.06
N PHE A 272 -7.13 -15.27 -3.21
CA PHE A 272 -6.45 -14.01 -3.58
C PHE A 272 -4.96 -14.20 -3.82
N TRP A 273 -4.25 -14.98 -3.01
CA TRP A 273 -2.81 -15.15 -3.13
C TRP A 273 -2.39 -16.40 -3.94
N LEU A 274 -3.17 -17.50 -3.87
CA LEU A 274 -2.82 -18.74 -4.56
C LEU A 274 -2.75 -18.59 -6.09
N PRO A 275 -3.69 -17.89 -6.77
CA PRO A 275 -3.60 -17.67 -8.21
C PRO A 275 -2.32 -16.91 -8.61
N GLN A 276 -1.84 -15.99 -7.78
CA GLN A 276 -0.57 -15.28 -8.02
C GLN A 276 0.62 -16.26 -8.09
N VAL A 277 0.63 -17.26 -7.21
CA VAL A 277 1.68 -18.29 -7.19
C VAL A 277 1.53 -19.26 -8.36
N LEU A 278 0.31 -19.75 -8.62
CA LEU A 278 0.06 -20.76 -9.65
C LEU A 278 0.30 -20.24 -11.07
N TRP A 279 0.02 -18.97 -11.30
CA TRP A 279 0.14 -18.34 -12.63
C TRP A 279 1.34 -17.40 -12.77
N GLN A 280 2.26 -17.40 -11.84
CA GLN A 280 3.45 -16.53 -11.86
C GLN A 280 4.28 -16.70 -13.14
N SER A 281 4.38 -17.93 -13.67
CA SER A 281 5.11 -18.22 -14.90
C SER A 281 4.47 -17.63 -16.17
N HIS A 282 3.23 -17.16 -16.08
CA HIS A 282 2.48 -16.62 -17.23
C HIS A 282 2.59 -15.11 -17.38
N ILE A 283 3.37 -14.45 -16.52
CA ILE A 283 3.64 -13.00 -16.57
C ILE A 283 5.14 -12.73 -16.61
N LEU A 284 5.50 -11.58 -17.16
CA LEU A 284 6.91 -11.15 -17.20
C LEU A 284 7.47 -10.90 -15.79
N GLY A 285 6.60 -10.52 -14.86
CA GLY A 285 6.95 -10.29 -13.47
C GLY A 285 8.00 -9.19 -13.28
N PRO A 286 8.79 -9.30 -12.20
CA PRO A 286 9.79 -8.29 -11.85
C PRO A 286 10.85 -8.02 -12.93
N ALA A 287 11.17 -9.02 -13.76
CA ALA A 287 12.17 -8.88 -14.82
C ALA A 287 11.75 -7.87 -15.91
N ALA A 288 10.47 -7.56 -16.01
CA ALA A 288 9.97 -6.56 -16.96
C ALA A 288 10.07 -5.12 -16.44
N LEU A 289 10.37 -4.93 -15.16
CA LEU A 289 10.50 -3.60 -14.60
C LEU A 289 11.83 -2.97 -15.04
N PRO A 290 11.81 -1.68 -15.42
CA PRO A 290 13.03 -0.95 -15.78
C PRO A 290 13.94 -0.64 -14.57
N VAL A 291 13.52 -1.02 -13.36
CA VAL A 291 14.29 -0.82 -12.11
C VAL A 291 14.83 -2.16 -11.65
N ASP A 292 16.15 -2.29 -11.67
CA ASP A 292 16.82 -3.43 -11.05
C ASP A 292 16.70 -3.30 -9.51
N PHE A 293 16.26 -4.38 -8.85
CA PHE A 293 16.32 -4.48 -7.39
C PHE A 293 17.72 -4.09 -6.86
N ARG A 294 18.77 -4.34 -7.64
CA ARG A 294 20.16 -4.01 -7.31
C ARG A 294 20.41 -2.51 -7.18
N ASP A 295 19.62 -1.67 -7.86
CA ASP A 295 19.75 -0.22 -7.83
C ASP A 295 18.96 0.41 -6.68
N SER A 296 18.22 -0.39 -5.92
CA SER A 296 17.43 0.08 -4.78
C SER A 296 18.21 0.24 -3.47
N PHE A 297 19.49 -0.20 -3.46
CA PHE A 297 20.36 -0.06 -2.28
C PHE A 297 20.94 1.34 -2.16
N GLN A 298 21.12 1.79 -0.93
CA GLN A 298 21.46 3.16 -0.60
C GLN A 298 22.77 3.28 0.16
N THR A 299 23.51 4.35 -0.10
CA THR A 299 24.66 4.74 0.71
C THR A 299 24.22 5.28 2.07
N ALA A 300 25.12 5.34 3.05
CA ALA A 300 24.83 5.97 4.33
C ALA A 300 24.44 7.46 4.18
N ALA A 301 25.03 8.17 3.21
CA ALA A 301 24.69 9.55 2.92
C ALA A 301 23.27 9.68 2.36
N GLU A 302 22.88 8.79 1.46
CA GLU A 302 21.50 8.75 0.92
C GLU A 302 20.50 8.36 2.01
N LEU A 303 20.83 7.39 2.89
CA LEU A 303 19.99 7.01 4.03
C LEU A 303 19.77 8.18 5.01
N LEU A 304 20.65 9.14 5.05
CA LEU A 304 20.57 10.32 5.93
C LEU A 304 20.07 11.57 5.18
N ASP A 305 19.97 11.52 3.84
CA ASP A 305 19.52 12.66 3.04
C ASP A 305 17.98 12.77 3.10
N PRO A 306 17.43 13.80 3.74
CA PRO A 306 15.99 14.00 3.81
C PRO A 306 15.32 14.27 2.46
N LYS A 307 16.11 14.45 1.38
CA LYS A 307 15.64 14.68 0.02
C LYS A 307 15.47 13.43 -0.80
N ASN A 308 16.11 12.36 -0.38
CA ASN A 308 15.95 11.11 -1.09
C ASN A 308 14.58 10.53 -0.68
N ASN A 309 13.60 10.61 -1.57
CA ASN A 309 12.25 10.12 -1.40
C ASN A 309 12.18 8.66 -0.95
N ARG A 310 13.28 7.94 -1.07
CA ARG A 310 13.42 6.54 -0.66
C ARG A 310 13.85 6.35 0.79
N ASN A 311 14.31 7.43 1.50
CA ASN A 311 15.12 7.31 2.73
C ASN A 311 14.50 7.76 4.02
N ILE A 312 13.35 7.73 4.10
CA ILE A 312 12.62 8.67 4.85
C ILE A 312 12.07 8.12 6.17
N GLY A 313 12.55 7.04 6.64
CA GLY A 313 12.26 6.56 7.99
C GLY A 313 13.36 6.84 9.02
N THR A 314 14.47 7.44 8.63
CA THR A 314 15.68 7.56 9.47
C THR A 314 15.52 8.48 10.67
N TRP A 315 14.69 9.50 10.59
CA TRP A 315 14.53 10.46 11.69
C TRP A 315 14.03 9.83 12.99
N LEU A 316 13.08 8.90 12.90
CA LEU A 316 12.57 8.22 14.08
C LEU A 316 13.61 7.28 14.71
N PRO A 317 14.32 6.41 13.96
CA PRO A 317 15.47 5.66 14.47
C PRO A 317 16.59 6.55 15.04
N LEU A 318 16.91 7.66 14.40
CA LEU A 318 17.90 8.62 14.92
C LEU A 318 17.44 9.29 16.22
N ALA A 319 16.16 9.64 16.33
CA ALA A 319 15.59 10.17 17.57
C ALA A 319 15.67 9.12 18.70
N VAL A 320 15.41 7.84 18.39
CA VAL A 320 15.58 6.74 19.36
C VAL A 320 17.03 6.65 19.81
N LEU A 321 17.98 6.66 18.87
CA LEU A 321 19.41 6.61 19.17
C LEU A 321 19.85 7.80 20.04
N LEU A 322 19.43 9.01 19.69
CA LEU A 322 19.70 10.21 20.46
C LEU A 322 19.17 10.08 21.90
N LEU A 323 17.94 9.59 22.07
CA LEU A 323 17.34 9.42 23.40
C LEU A 323 18.04 8.33 24.21
N VAL A 324 18.60 7.31 23.56
CA VAL A 324 19.45 6.29 24.20
C VAL A 324 20.75 6.93 24.69
N VAL A 325 21.45 7.65 23.81
CA VAL A 325 22.72 8.34 24.15
C VAL A 325 22.52 9.35 25.27
N LEU A 326 21.42 10.08 25.28
CA LEU A 326 21.06 11.01 26.33
C LEU A 326 20.55 10.33 27.63
N GLY A 327 20.55 8.99 27.70
CA GLY A 327 20.10 8.22 28.86
C GLY A 327 18.59 8.38 29.17
N ARG A 328 17.80 8.77 28.15
CA ARG A 328 16.35 8.99 28.30
C ARG A 328 15.53 7.73 28.08
N LEU A 329 16.08 6.75 27.37
CA LEU A 329 15.48 5.43 27.21
C LEU A 329 16.19 4.41 28.11
N ARG A 330 15.39 3.52 28.70
CA ARG A 330 15.92 2.37 29.44
C ARG A 330 16.27 1.26 28.46
N LEU A 331 17.55 0.92 28.37
CA LEU A 331 18.01 -0.24 27.61
C LEU A 331 17.72 -1.52 28.40
N SER A 332 16.46 -1.98 28.34
CA SER A 332 16.12 -3.35 28.70
C SER A 332 16.48 -4.29 27.55
N LEU A 333 16.61 -5.58 27.80
CA LEU A 333 16.81 -6.58 26.73
C LEU A 333 15.80 -6.42 25.60
N ARG A 334 14.54 -6.15 25.90
CA ARG A 334 13.46 -5.96 24.92
C ARG A 334 13.64 -4.70 24.09
N THR A 335 13.94 -3.57 24.75
CA THR A 335 14.22 -2.32 24.04
C THR A 335 15.45 -2.46 23.17
N GLY A 336 16.49 -3.12 23.67
CA GLY A 336 17.71 -3.40 22.91
C GLY A 336 17.43 -4.27 21.68
N LEU A 337 16.64 -5.34 21.81
CA LEU A 337 16.24 -6.18 20.67
C LEU A 337 15.47 -5.40 19.61
N LEU A 338 14.52 -4.54 20.00
CA LEU A 338 13.78 -3.69 19.04
C LEU A 338 14.72 -2.74 18.29
N ILE A 339 15.69 -2.13 18.98
CA ILE A 339 16.68 -1.24 18.37
C ILE A 339 17.59 -2.02 17.42
N VAL A 340 18.06 -3.21 17.81
CA VAL A 340 18.89 -4.06 16.96
C VAL A 340 18.11 -4.50 15.72
N CYS A 341 16.87 -4.97 15.86
CA CYS A 341 16.03 -5.32 14.72
C CYS A 341 15.79 -4.12 13.79
N CYS A 342 15.53 -2.93 14.35
CA CYS A 342 15.40 -1.70 13.57
C CYS A 342 16.69 -1.38 12.78
N ALA A 343 17.84 -1.42 13.45
CA ALA A 343 19.14 -1.19 12.81
C ALA A 343 19.45 -2.23 11.74
N MET A 344 19.09 -3.50 11.96
CA MET A 344 19.22 -4.56 10.94
C MET A 344 18.39 -4.23 9.71
N LEU A 345 17.11 -3.88 9.87
CA LEU A 345 16.24 -3.58 8.72
C LEU A 345 16.75 -2.35 7.95
N MET A 346 17.29 -1.37 8.63
CA MET A 346 17.94 -0.22 7.98
C MET A 346 19.24 -0.63 7.28
N GLY A 347 20.04 -1.47 7.94
CA GLY A 347 21.30 -1.98 7.36
C GLY A 347 21.07 -2.80 6.10
N LEU A 348 20.03 -3.64 6.04
CA LEU A 348 19.69 -4.45 4.88
C LEU A 348 19.36 -3.61 3.64
N GLN A 349 19.01 -2.34 3.80
CA GLN A 349 18.78 -1.41 2.70
C GLN A 349 20.06 -0.72 2.22
N SER A 350 21.15 -0.85 2.98
CA SER A 350 22.41 -0.19 2.67
C SER A 350 23.21 -0.96 1.63
N ILE A 351 23.96 -0.22 0.82
CA ILE A 351 24.92 -0.77 -0.14
C ILE A 351 25.94 -1.67 0.54
N TYR A 352 26.25 -1.42 1.82
CA TYR A 352 27.26 -2.20 2.58
C TYR A 352 26.81 -3.62 2.90
N LEU A 353 25.51 -3.88 3.02
CA LEU A 353 24.95 -5.21 3.25
C LEU A 353 24.29 -5.80 1.99
N ARG A 354 24.44 -5.17 0.83
CA ARG A 354 23.87 -5.60 -0.45
C ARG A 354 24.12 -7.07 -0.75
N SER A 355 25.35 -7.54 -0.57
CA SER A 355 25.72 -8.94 -0.84
C SER A 355 25.00 -9.96 0.06
N ILE A 356 24.62 -9.56 1.27
CA ILE A 356 23.83 -10.37 2.20
C ILE A 356 22.35 -10.31 1.79
N THR A 357 21.84 -9.10 1.58
CA THR A 357 20.42 -8.86 1.27
C THR A 357 20.00 -9.55 -0.02
N GLN A 358 20.84 -9.53 -1.06
CA GLN A 358 20.60 -10.20 -2.34
C GLN A 358 20.54 -11.73 -2.25
N ARG A 359 21.04 -12.32 -1.18
CA ARG A 359 20.97 -13.78 -0.94
C ARG A 359 19.69 -14.20 -0.22
N ILE A 360 18.85 -13.26 0.16
CA ILE A 360 17.58 -13.53 0.83
C ILE A 360 16.46 -13.52 -0.23
N PRO A 361 15.98 -14.69 -0.70
CA PRO A 361 15.04 -14.76 -1.83
C PRO A 361 13.75 -13.97 -1.62
N THR A 362 13.28 -13.92 -0.38
CA THR A 362 12.05 -13.19 -0.02
C THR A 362 12.20 -11.67 -0.16
N LEU A 363 13.41 -11.13 -0.02
CA LEU A 363 13.68 -9.70 -0.20
C LEU A 363 13.81 -9.35 -1.69
N GLU A 364 14.34 -10.24 -2.51
CA GLU A 364 14.37 -10.07 -3.96
C GLU A 364 12.95 -10.01 -4.53
N LEU A 365 12.06 -10.90 -4.07
CA LEU A 365 10.64 -10.86 -4.44
C LEU A 365 9.93 -9.57 -4.00
N SER A 366 10.49 -8.83 -3.03
CA SER A 366 9.92 -7.56 -2.58
C SER A 366 10.11 -6.41 -3.57
N LEU A 367 10.94 -6.58 -4.58
CA LEU A 367 11.33 -5.60 -5.61
C LEU A 367 12.10 -4.39 -5.07
N PHE A 368 11.81 -3.97 -3.85
CA PHE A 368 12.34 -2.73 -3.30
C PHE A 368 12.68 -2.88 -1.81
N VAL A 369 13.94 -2.76 -1.48
CA VAL A 369 14.43 -2.89 -0.09
C VAL A 369 13.91 -1.78 0.84
N TRP A 370 13.55 -0.60 0.30
CA TRP A 370 12.99 0.50 1.10
C TRP A 370 11.62 0.19 1.72
N ARG A 371 10.92 -0.88 1.27
CA ARG A 371 9.70 -1.39 1.92
C ARG A 371 9.95 -1.82 3.37
N LEU A 372 11.20 -2.06 3.75
CA LEU A 372 11.58 -2.37 5.14
C LEU A 372 11.56 -1.14 6.06
N MET A 373 11.39 0.07 5.51
CA MET A 373 11.42 1.31 6.32
C MET A 373 10.23 1.44 7.27
N LEU A 374 9.02 1.06 6.84
CA LEU A 374 7.89 1.11 7.77
C LEU A 374 7.99 0.08 8.91
N PRO A 375 8.35 -1.19 8.65
CA PRO A 375 8.75 -2.10 9.71
C PRO A 375 9.81 -1.53 10.65
N ALA A 376 10.86 -0.88 10.13
CA ALA A 376 11.88 -0.24 10.94
C ALA A 376 11.33 0.92 11.79
N ALA A 377 10.49 1.78 11.22
CA ALA A 377 9.82 2.87 11.94
C ALA A 377 8.89 2.33 13.05
N MET A 378 8.17 1.24 12.80
CA MET A 378 7.31 0.61 13.82
C MET A 378 8.13 0.02 14.97
N LEU A 379 9.28 -0.60 14.68
CA LEU A 379 10.21 -1.09 15.71
C LEU A 379 10.77 0.06 16.54
N ALA A 380 11.15 1.18 15.92
CA ALA A 380 11.62 2.38 16.61
C ALA A 380 10.54 2.99 17.50
N PHE A 381 9.30 3.08 17.01
CA PHE A 381 8.14 3.51 17.79
C PHE A 381 7.92 2.61 19.02
N ALA A 382 7.94 1.29 18.81
CA ALA A 382 7.81 0.34 19.91
C ALA A 382 8.97 0.44 20.92
N ALA A 383 10.20 0.71 20.46
CA ALA A 383 11.35 0.93 21.33
C ALA A 383 11.16 2.17 22.22
N LEU A 384 10.56 3.26 21.68
CA LEU A 384 10.18 4.43 22.47
C LEU A 384 9.16 4.06 23.54
N LEU A 385 8.11 3.32 23.21
CA LEU A 385 7.06 2.91 24.14
C LEU A 385 7.60 1.96 25.24
N ALA A 386 8.45 1.00 24.86
CA ALA A 386 8.99 -0.01 25.78
C ALA A 386 10.10 0.54 26.68
N GLY A 387 10.89 1.48 26.17
CA GLY A 387 12.09 1.99 26.81
C GLY A 387 11.90 3.31 27.57
N TRP A 388 10.77 4.00 27.36
CA TRP A 388 10.56 5.29 28.00
C TRP A 388 10.59 5.18 29.52
N ARG A 389 11.48 5.94 30.14
CA ARG A 389 11.53 6.04 31.59
C ARG A 389 10.48 7.03 32.07
N GLU A 390 9.46 6.54 32.72
CA GLU A 390 8.68 7.41 33.60
C GLU A 390 9.59 7.82 34.76
N ALA A 391 10.15 9.01 34.66
CA ALA A 391 10.79 9.62 35.81
C ALA A 391 9.70 9.85 36.87
N ALA A 392 10.04 9.65 38.14
CA ALA A 392 9.19 10.10 39.25
C ALA A 392 8.74 11.53 38.99
N PRO A 393 7.50 11.91 39.37
CA PRO A 393 6.99 13.25 39.13
C PRO A 393 7.95 14.29 39.73
N GLY A 394 8.61 15.07 38.86
CA GLY A 394 9.65 16.02 39.26
C GLY A 394 10.22 16.76 38.05
N PRO A 395 11.20 17.67 38.27
CA PRO A 395 11.80 18.50 37.23
C PRO A 395 12.42 17.68 36.08
N ALA A 396 12.97 16.52 36.38
CA ALA A 396 13.55 15.61 35.39
C ALA A 396 12.48 15.00 34.44
N CYS A 397 11.28 14.68 34.94
CA CYS A 397 10.17 14.20 34.13
C CYS A 397 9.71 15.28 33.13
N LYS A 398 9.55 16.53 33.62
CA LYS A 398 9.19 17.66 32.74
C LYS A 398 10.22 17.87 31.63
N ARG A 399 11.53 17.84 31.97
CA ARG A 399 12.61 18.04 30.99
C ARG A 399 12.62 16.95 29.91
N ASN A 400 12.34 15.69 30.27
CA ASN A 400 12.33 14.58 29.33
C ASN A 400 11.15 14.67 28.34
N THR A 401 9.95 14.95 28.85
CA THR A 401 8.77 15.14 28.01
C THR A 401 8.89 16.37 27.13
N THR A 402 9.55 17.43 27.60
CA THR A 402 9.85 18.63 26.80
C THR A 402 10.76 18.30 25.62
N LEU A 403 11.85 17.54 25.81
CA LEU A 403 12.72 17.12 24.72
C LEU A 403 11.96 16.31 23.67
N LEU A 404 11.16 15.33 24.09
CA LEU A 404 10.35 14.53 23.17
C LEU A 404 9.31 15.39 22.45
N ALA A 405 8.71 16.37 23.11
CA ALA A 405 7.79 17.32 22.49
C ALA A 405 8.48 18.20 21.45
N TRP A 406 9.71 18.63 21.71
CA TRP A 406 10.52 19.35 20.71
C TRP A 406 10.82 18.47 19.50
N LEU A 407 11.27 17.23 19.70
CA LEU A 407 11.54 16.29 18.62
C LEU A 407 10.27 16.02 17.78
N ALA A 408 9.13 15.78 18.43
CA ALA A 408 7.85 15.57 17.77
C ALA A 408 7.38 16.81 17.01
N GLY A 409 7.51 18.00 17.61
CA GLY A 409 7.15 19.28 17.00
C GLY A 409 8.02 19.61 15.80
N ILE A 410 9.34 19.45 15.93
CA ILE A 410 10.29 19.66 14.81
C ILE A 410 10.00 18.68 13.68
N SER A 411 9.78 17.38 13.99
CA SER A 411 9.44 16.38 12.99
C SER A 411 8.15 16.74 12.24
N ALA A 412 7.10 17.12 12.95
CA ALA A 412 5.80 17.48 12.34
C ALA A 412 5.91 18.76 11.49
N ILE A 413 6.63 19.79 11.97
CA ILE A 413 6.84 21.05 11.23
C ILE A 413 7.71 20.81 10.00
N PHE A 414 8.79 20.04 10.15
CA PHE A 414 9.68 19.72 9.03
C PHE A 414 8.93 18.94 7.97
N MET A 415 8.18 17.91 8.36
CA MET A 415 7.33 17.15 7.45
C MET A 415 6.34 18.07 6.73
N ALA A 416 5.59 18.90 7.48
CA ALA A 416 4.62 19.81 6.89
C ALA A 416 5.26 20.80 5.91
N GLY A 417 6.37 21.44 6.29
CA GLY A 417 7.06 22.43 5.47
C GLY A 417 7.65 21.82 4.20
N PHE A 418 8.36 20.71 4.32
CA PHE A 418 8.95 20.00 3.19
C PHE A 418 7.88 19.55 2.20
N THR A 419 6.78 19.03 2.71
CA THR A 419 5.67 18.52 1.92
C THR A 419 4.92 19.63 1.18
N VAL A 420 4.73 20.79 1.81
CA VAL A 420 4.13 21.95 1.11
C VAL A 420 4.97 22.33 -0.10
N LEU A 421 6.29 22.32 0.05
CA LEU A 421 7.21 22.66 -1.04
C LEU A 421 7.14 21.64 -2.18
N GLU A 422 7.08 20.35 -1.87
CA GLU A 422 6.95 19.29 -2.90
C GLU A 422 5.57 19.24 -3.53
N SER A 423 4.49 19.52 -2.76
CA SER A 423 3.13 19.51 -3.30
C SER A 423 2.93 20.45 -4.46
N ALA A 424 3.73 21.52 -4.56
CA ALA A 424 3.69 22.44 -5.67
C ALA A 424 4.02 21.75 -7.02
N ASP A 425 4.92 20.77 -7.02
CA ASP A 425 5.28 20.02 -8.23
C ASP A 425 4.08 19.24 -8.81
N TYR A 426 3.06 18.96 -7.99
CA TYR A 426 1.84 18.26 -8.39
C TYR A 426 0.71 19.18 -8.87
N PHE A 427 0.81 20.51 -8.69
CA PHE A 427 -0.24 21.45 -9.08
C PHE A 427 -0.57 21.41 -10.58
N PRO A 428 0.40 21.31 -11.51
CA PRO A 428 0.09 21.13 -12.92
C PRO A 428 -0.76 19.89 -13.20
N HIS A 429 -0.44 18.77 -12.53
CA HIS A 429 -1.18 17.51 -12.67
C HIS A 429 -2.59 17.61 -12.09
N LEU A 430 -2.74 18.24 -10.91
CA LEU A 430 -4.05 18.48 -10.30
C LEU A 430 -4.91 19.44 -11.15
N ALA A 431 -4.30 20.44 -11.76
CA ALA A 431 -4.99 21.37 -12.65
C ALA A 431 -5.40 20.71 -13.98
N ALA A 432 -4.53 19.86 -14.55
CA ALA A 432 -4.81 19.10 -15.76
C ALA A 432 -5.82 17.96 -15.54
N ALA A 433 -5.88 17.40 -14.34
CA ALA A 433 -6.85 16.37 -13.96
C ALA A 433 -8.30 16.88 -13.94
N LYS A 434 -8.51 18.13 -14.33
CA LYS A 434 -9.85 18.67 -14.57
C LYS A 434 -10.53 17.86 -15.67
N THR A 435 -11.33 16.92 -15.24
CA THR A 435 -12.61 16.61 -15.88
C THR A 435 -12.63 15.68 -17.10
N ASP A 436 -11.55 15.41 -17.80
CA ASP A 436 -11.69 14.59 -18.98
C ASP A 436 -11.25 13.15 -18.73
N ARG A 437 -12.27 12.27 -18.61
CA ARG A 437 -12.12 10.81 -18.52
C ARG A 437 -11.27 10.25 -19.66
N ALA A 438 -11.41 10.81 -20.87
CA ALA A 438 -10.62 10.46 -22.02
C ALA A 438 -9.16 10.90 -21.86
N ALA A 439 -8.89 12.05 -21.25
CA ALA A 439 -7.53 12.55 -21.01
C ALA A 439 -6.78 11.73 -19.93
N LEU A 440 -7.46 11.26 -18.89
CA LEU A 440 -6.87 10.35 -17.90
C LEU A 440 -6.52 9.00 -18.52
N VAL A 441 -7.39 8.47 -19.36
CA VAL A 441 -7.17 7.22 -20.10
C VAL A 441 -6.10 7.41 -21.19
N ALA A 442 -6.08 8.54 -21.89
CA ALA A 442 -5.08 8.86 -22.92
C ALA A 442 -3.68 9.12 -22.33
N TYR A 443 -3.60 9.75 -21.17
CA TYR A 443 -2.31 10.00 -20.50
C TYR A 443 -1.63 8.71 -20.03
N ASP A 444 -2.43 7.72 -19.59
CA ASP A 444 -1.92 6.42 -19.13
C ASP A 444 -1.27 5.61 -20.27
N ILE A 445 -1.63 5.91 -21.52
CA ILE A 445 -1.20 5.16 -22.70
C ILE A 445 0.08 5.73 -23.30
N ASP A 446 0.26 7.05 -23.29
CA ASP A 446 1.37 7.70 -24.00
C ASP A 446 2.63 7.94 -23.16
N LYS A 447 2.55 7.96 -21.84
CA LYS A 447 3.69 8.39 -21.00
C LYS A 447 3.83 7.57 -19.72
N GLU A 448 4.69 6.59 -19.67
CA GLU A 448 5.32 6.03 -18.45
C GLU A 448 4.45 5.17 -17.52
N ALA A 449 3.16 5.42 -17.34
CA ALA A 449 2.33 4.59 -16.45
C ALA A 449 2.11 3.18 -17.02
N SER A 450 2.07 3.06 -18.35
CA SER A 450 2.12 1.76 -19.04
C SER A 450 3.43 1.00 -18.74
N ILE A 451 4.49 1.72 -18.43
CA ILE A 451 5.82 1.16 -18.16
C ILE A 451 5.90 0.59 -16.73
N TRP A 452 5.33 1.27 -15.73
CA TRP A 452 5.55 0.95 -14.33
C TRP A 452 4.47 0.06 -13.68
N GLY A 453 3.21 0.22 -14.07
CA GLY A 453 2.10 -0.45 -13.39
C GLY A 453 1.48 -1.62 -14.15
N ILE A 454 1.75 -1.76 -15.44
CA ILE A 454 1.12 -2.76 -16.30
C ILE A 454 2.14 -3.79 -16.81
N ARG A 455 3.40 -3.42 -17.06
CA ARG A 455 4.41 -4.33 -17.62
C ARG A 455 4.65 -5.58 -16.78
N GLU A 456 4.68 -5.46 -15.46
CA GLU A 456 4.87 -6.63 -14.58
C GLU A 456 3.75 -7.67 -14.69
N TYR A 457 2.58 -7.28 -15.19
CA TYR A 457 1.42 -8.15 -15.39
C TYR A 457 1.16 -8.48 -16.87
N ILE A 458 2.01 -8.05 -17.79
CA ILE A 458 1.94 -8.44 -19.19
C ILE A 458 2.23 -9.94 -19.29
N PRO A 459 1.40 -10.71 -20.02
CA PRO A 459 1.65 -12.11 -20.22
C PRO A 459 3.03 -12.36 -20.84
N ASN A 460 3.72 -13.41 -20.37
CA ASN A 460 5.02 -13.79 -20.90
C ASN A 460 4.85 -14.58 -22.21
N TYR A 461 5.23 -13.98 -23.33
CA TYR A 461 5.15 -14.59 -24.65
C TYR A 461 6.47 -15.22 -25.13
N GLU A 462 7.57 -15.11 -24.38
CA GLU A 462 8.89 -15.59 -24.80
C GLU A 462 8.98 -17.09 -25.14
N PRO A 463 8.30 -18.00 -24.39
CA PRO A 463 8.36 -19.43 -24.72
C PRO A 463 7.73 -19.78 -26.08
N LEU A 464 7.07 -18.82 -26.69
CA LEU A 464 6.16 -19.04 -27.81
C LEU A 464 6.73 -18.55 -29.16
N LYS A 465 7.94 -18.00 -29.20
CA LYS A 465 8.55 -17.38 -30.42
C LYS A 465 8.89 -18.32 -31.58
N GLN A 466 8.69 -19.62 -31.47
CA GLN A 466 9.22 -20.57 -32.47
C GLN A 466 8.28 -20.94 -33.65
N ALA A 467 7.03 -20.53 -33.66
CA ALA A 467 6.02 -21.07 -34.59
C ALA A 467 5.69 -20.22 -35.84
N CYS A 468 6.37 -19.09 -36.10
CA CYS A 468 5.88 -18.07 -37.05
C CYS A 468 6.33 -18.18 -38.50
N PHE A 469 7.04 -19.20 -38.91
CA PHE A 469 7.75 -19.19 -40.21
C PHE A 469 6.93 -19.48 -41.45
N ALA A 470 5.61 -19.72 -41.37
CA ALA A 470 4.81 -20.09 -42.49
C ALA A 470 3.56 -19.21 -42.72
N ILE A 471 3.38 -18.12 -41.99
CA ILE A 471 2.17 -17.32 -42.04
C ILE A 471 2.46 -15.98 -42.71
N THR A 472 1.76 -15.66 -43.81
CA THR A 472 1.87 -14.36 -44.46
C THR A 472 0.96 -13.34 -43.77
N PRO A 473 1.33 -12.04 -43.69
CA PRO A 473 0.47 -11.01 -43.07
C PRO A 473 -0.92 -10.91 -43.69
N GLU A 474 -1.07 -11.31 -44.96
CA GLU A 474 -2.33 -11.29 -45.68
C GLU A 474 -3.32 -12.36 -45.21
N ASP A 475 -2.78 -13.47 -44.64
CA ASP A 475 -3.58 -14.58 -44.14
C ASP A 475 -4.06 -14.36 -42.70
N VAL A 476 -3.57 -13.33 -42.05
CA VAL A 476 -3.85 -13.05 -40.64
C VAL A 476 -4.90 -11.94 -40.52
N ARG A 477 -5.92 -12.18 -39.72
CA ARG A 477 -6.87 -11.16 -39.26
C ARG A 477 -6.45 -10.67 -37.88
N PRO A 478 -5.94 -9.43 -37.73
CA PRO A 478 -5.76 -8.81 -36.44
C PRO A 478 -7.10 -8.66 -35.72
N THR A 479 -7.18 -9.08 -34.47
CA THR A 479 -8.44 -9.13 -33.75
C THR A 479 -8.22 -8.68 -32.31
N ARG A 480 -9.17 -7.92 -31.75
CA ARG A 480 -9.18 -7.54 -30.35
C ARG A 480 -9.76 -8.67 -29.47
N PHE A 481 -9.26 -8.79 -28.26
CA PHE A 481 -9.76 -9.80 -27.32
C PHE A 481 -11.27 -9.67 -27.06
N ALA A 482 -11.81 -8.45 -27.05
CA ALA A 482 -13.24 -8.19 -26.89
C ALA A 482 -14.09 -8.78 -28.03
N GLU A 483 -13.58 -8.79 -29.27
CA GLU A 483 -14.28 -9.40 -30.42
C GLU A 483 -14.36 -10.92 -30.27
N LEU A 484 -13.31 -11.54 -29.73
CA LEU A 484 -13.31 -12.97 -29.44
C LEU A 484 -14.30 -13.35 -28.32
N ARG A 485 -14.50 -12.48 -27.35
CA ARG A 485 -15.54 -12.69 -26.31
C ARG A 485 -16.94 -12.71 -26.90
N ALA A 486 -17.20 -11.88 -27.89
CA ALA A 486 -18.49 -11.81 -28.59
C ALA A 486 -18.71 -12.96 -29.56
N GLY A 487 -17.68 -13.75 -29.84
CA GLY A 487 -17.69 -14.76 -30.90
C GLY A 487 -17.36 -14.15 -32.26
N LEU A 488 -16.17 -14.43 -32.77
CA LEU A 488 -15.67 -13.88 -34.02
C LEU A 488 -15.89 -14.89 -35.17
N ALA A 489 -16.62 -14.49 -36.18
CA ALA A 489 -16.66 -15.22 -37.46
C ALA A 489 -15.35 -14.99 -38.23
N VAL A 490 -14.72 -16.09 -38.64
CA VAL A 490 -13.40 -16.09 -39.28
C VAL A 490 -13.53 -15.78 -40.76
N THR A 491 -12.79 -14.78 -41.21
CA THR A 491 -12.75 -14.39 -42.64
C THR A 491 -11.40 -14.71 -43.29
N ARG A 492 -10.39 -15.06 -42.49
CA ARG A 492 -9.03 -15.39 -42.93
C ARG A 492 -8.55 -16.66 -42.24
N PRO A 493 -7.61 -17.41 -42.82
CA PRO A 493 -7.12 -18.68 -42.24
C PRO A 493 -6.55 -18.56 -40.83
N TYR A 494 -6.09 -17.38 -40.46
CA TYR A 494 -5.49 -17.14 -39.13
C TYR A 494 -6.11 -15.91 -38.46
N VAL A 495 -6.32 -16.02 -37.16
CA VAL A 495 -6.73 -14.91 -36.27
C VAL A 495 -5.60 -14.59 -35.33
N ALA A 496 -5.11 -13.38 -35.38
CA ALA A 496 -4.06 -12.87 -34.46
C ALA A 496 -4.69 -12.06 -33.34
N VAL A 497 -4.33 -12.38 -32.12
CA VAL A 497 -4.80 -11.69 -30.92
C VAL A 497 -3.59 -11.09 -30.22
N ASP A 498 -3.52 -9.78 -30.22
CA ASP A 498 -2.44 -9.09 -29.54
C ASP A 498 -2.64 -9.12 -28.01
N HIS A 499 -1.56 -9.39 -27.29
CA HIS A 499 -1.49 -9.34 -25.83
C HIS A 499 -2.61 -10.12 -25.10
N ALA A 500 -2.96 -11.31 -25.58
CA ALA A 500 -3.94 -12.13 -24.89
C ALA A 500 -3.34 -12.81 -23.63
N PRO A 501 -4.11 -13.00 -22.55
CA PRO A 501 -3.63 -13.63 -21.33
C PRO A 501 -3.43 -15.14 -21.52
N VAL A 502 -2.23 -15.56 -21.88
CA VAL A 502 -1.86 -16.97 -22.11
C VAL A 502 -2.04 -17.79 -20.84
N GLY A 503 -2.59 -18.99 -20.99
CA GLY A 503 -2.72 -19.94 -19.88
C GLY A 503 -3.84 -19.65 -18.88
N MET A 504 -4.46 -18.46 -18.94
CA MET A 504 -5.60 -18.09 -18.08
C MET A 504 -6.95 -18.21 -18.77
N VAL A 505 -6.93 -18.22 -20.09
CA VAL A 505 -8.11 -18.35 -20.94
C VAL A 505 -7.90 -19.49 -21.93
N GLY A 506 -8.98 -20.17 -22.26
CA GLY A 506 -9.02 -21.15 -23.34
C GLY A 506 -9.60 -20.53 -24.60
N TYR A 507 -9.25 -21.08 -25.74
CA TYR A 507 -9.80 -20.70 -27.05
C TYR A 507 -10.61 -21.84 -27.62
N ARG A 508 -11.71 -21.52 -28.26
CA ARG A 508 -12.55 -22.50 -28.98
C ARG A 508 -12.79 -22.06 -30.41
N VAL A 509 -12.74 -23.01 -31.29
CA VAL A 509 -13.15 -22.87 -32.68
C VAL A 509 -14.32 -23.81 -32.90
N ASP A 510 -15.46 -23.27 -33.29
CA ASP A 510 -16.74 -24.03 -33.46
C ASP A 510 -17.07 -24.89 -32.21
N GLY A 511 -16.80 -24.35 -31.03
CA GLY A 511 -17.03 -25.03 -29.76
C GLY A 511 -15.93 -26.01 -29.33
N GLN A 512 -14.97 -26.37 -30.19
CA GLN A 512 -13.85 -27.25 -29.84
C GLN A 512 -12.65 -26.47 -29.29
N SER A 513 -12.03 -27.01 -28.24
CA SER A 513 -10.84 -26.39 -27.65
C SER A 513 -9.65 -26.43 -28.60
N VAL A 514 -9.00 -25.31 -28.79
CA VAL A 514 -7.83 -25.15 -29.65
C VAL A 514 -6.70 -24.50 -28.86
N GLN A 515 -5.48 -24.97 -29.04
CA GLN A 515 -4.29 -24.36 -28.49
C GLN A 515 -3.78 -23.29 -29.48
N PRO A 516 -3.60 -22.04 -29.04
CA PRO A 516 -3.02 -21.01 -29.88
C PRO A 516 -1.51 -21.26 -30.09
N SER A 517 -1.03 -20.90 -31.25
CA SER A 517 0.40 -20.73 -31.52
C SER A 517 0.80 -19.28 -31.29
N SER A 518 2.07 -18.98 -31.08
CA SER A 518 2.47 -17.58 -30.94
C SER A 518 3.45 -17.14 -31.99
N CYS A 519 3.35 -15.86 -32.31
CA CYS A 519 4.17 -15.15 -33.26
C CYS A 519 4.68 -13.85 -32.61
N GLY A 520 5.84 -13.90 -31.95
CA GLY A 520 6.33 -12.76 -31.15
C GLY A 520 5.37 -12.50 -29.99
N ASP A 521 4.87 -11.27 -29.87
CA ASP A 521 3.95 -10.85 -28.81
C ASP A 521 2.46 -11.11 -29.14
N THR A 522 2.20 -11.78 -30.26
CA THR A 522 0.86 -12.03 -30.78
C THR A 522 0.52 -13.52 -30.71
N LEU A 523 -0.64 -13.86 -30.17
CA LEU A 523 -1.18 -15.21 -30.27
C LEU A 523 -1.88 -15.40 -31.63
N VAL A 524 -1.64 -16.55 -32.27
CA VAL A 524 -2.22 -16.90 -33.53
C VAL A 524 -3.02 -18.19 -33.39
N LEU A 525 -4.27 -18.13 -33.82
CA LEU A 525 -5.18 -19.29 -33.96
C LEU A 525 -5.30 -19.65 -35.43
N GLY A 526 -5.09 -20.91 -35.78
CA GLY A 526 -5.23 -21.40 -37.14
C GLY A 526 -4.29 -22.55 -37.47
N PRO A 527 -4.40 -23.11 -38.68
CA PRO A 527 -5.31 -22.70 -39.78
C PRO A 527 -6.80 -22.98 -39.49
N LEU A 528 -7.65 -22.00 -39.80
CA LEU A 528 -9.09 -22.02 -39.53
C LEU A 528 -9.88 -22.07 -40.84
N ALA A 529 -10.99 -22.81 -40.85
CA ALA A 529 -11.91 -22.83 -41.99
C ALA A 529 -12.66 -21.50 -42.14
N PRO A 530 -12.91 -21.00 -43.36
CA PRO A 530 -13.75 -19.83 -43.56
C PRO A 530 -15.13 -20.01 -42.93
N GLY A 531 -15.61 -19.02 -42.17
CA GLY A 531 -16.89 -19.09 -41.47
C GLY A 531 -16.82 -19.74 -40.09
N ALA A 532 -15.70 -20.33 -39.69
CA ALA A 532 -15.53 -20.85 -38.33
C ALA A 532 -15.71 -19.74 -37.28
N THR A 533 -16.27 -20.08 -36.13
CA THR A 533 -16.45 -19.12 -35.02
C THR A 533 -15.39 -19.33 -33.97
N VAL A 534 -14.57 -18.30 -33.74
CA VAL A 534 -13.58 -18.28 -32.65
C VAL A 534 -14.17 -17.59 -31.43
N SER A 535 -14.04 -18.24 -30.29
CA SER A 535 -14.48 -17.67 -28.98
C SER A 535 -13.47 -17.94 -27.88
N VAL A 536 -13.57 -17.15 -26.81
CA VAL A 536 -12.74 -17.29 -25.61
C VAL A 536 -13.53 -17.96 -24.50
N VAL A 537 -12.84 -18.77 -23.71
CA VAL A 537 -13.38 -19.43 -22.52
C VAL A 537 -12.65 -18.99 -21.28
N GLU A 538 -13.34 -18.31 -20.38
CA GLU A 538 -12.79 -17.75 -19.15
C GLU A 538 -13.21 -18.52 -17.89
N HIS A 539 -13.51 -19.81 -17.98
CA HIS A 539 -14.07 -20.58 -16.86
C HIS A 539 -13.22 -20.52 -15.58
N ALA A 540 -11.90 -20.59 -15.70
CA ALA A 540 -11.01 -20.51 -14.56
C ALA A 540 -11.09 -19.13 -13.89
N LEU A 541 -11.16 -18.06 -14.66
CA LEU A 541 -11.28 -16.69 -14.16
C LEU A 541 -12.65 -16.41 -13.56
N GLN A 542 -13.72 -16.93 -14.17
CA GLN A 542 -15.09 -16.82 -13.64
C GLN A 542 -15.24 -17.58 -12.32
N LEU A 543 -14.69 -18.79 -12.23
CA LEU A 543 -14.66 -19.56 -10.99
C LEU A 543 -13.87 -18.81 -9.91
N LEU A 544 -12.71 -18.25 -10.25
CA LEU A 544 -11.90 -17.46 -9.32
C LEU A 544 -12.67 -16.23 -8.83
N LEU A 545 -13.36 -15.51 -9.74
CA LEU A 545 -14.18 -14.37 -9.36
C LEU A 545 -15.31 -14.80 -8.41
N PHE A 546 -16.02 -15.88 -8.72
CA PHE A 546 -17.07 -16.42 -7.87
C PHE A 546 -16.55 -16.77 -6.46
N VAL A 547 -15.43 -17.49 -6.36
CA VAL A 547 -14.84 -17.90 -5.08
C VAL A 547 -14.37 -16.66 -4.29
N ARG A 548 -13.82 -15.63 -4.95
CA ARG A 548 -13.46 -14.36 -4.30
C ARG A 548 -14.70 -13.62 -3.78
N CYS A 549 -15.77 -13.54 -4.57
CA CYS A 549 -17.02 -12.93 -4.11
C CYS A 549 -17.63 -13.69 -2.93
N ALA A 550 -17.59 -15.03 -2.96
CA ALA A 550 -18.04 -15.86 -1.83
C ALA A 550 -17.18 -15.61 -0.56
N ALA A 551 -15.86 -15.54 -0.68
CA ALA A 551 -14.96 -15.23 0.43
C ALA A 551 -15.24 -13.83 1.02
N MET A 552 -15.48 -12.83 0.17
CA MET A 552 -15.85 -11.48 0.61
C MET A 552 -17.24 -11.44 1.25
N GLY A 553 -18.21 -12.20 0.72
CA GLY A 553 -19.53 -12.35 1.31
C GLY A 553 -19.47 -12.98 2.71
N LEU A 554 -18.69 -14.05 2.88
CA LEU A 554 -18.43 -14.66 4.19
C LEU A 554 -17.78 -13.65 5.16
N LEU A 555 -16.81 -12.87 4.69
CA LEU A 555 -16.21 -11.82 5.50
C LEU A 555 -17.23 -10.75 5.92
N ALA A 556 -18.08 -10.32 5.03
CA ALA A 556 -19.13 -9.32 5.32
C ALA A 556 -20.14 -9.87 6.35
N LEU A 557 -20.56 -11.12 6.23
CA LEU A 557 -21.39 -11.80 7.21
C LEU A 557 -20.71 -11.87 8.57
N PHE A 558 -19.44 -12.28 8.59
CA PHE A 558 -18.64 -12.37 9.80
C PHE A 558 -18.49 -11.02 10.51
N LEU A 559 -18.22 -9.93 9.74
CA LEU A 559 -18.20 -8.56 10.23
C LEU A 559 -19.55 -8.13 10.82
N THR A 560 -20.64 -8.46 10.15
CA THR A 560 -21.98 -8.11 10.60
C THR A 560 -22.30 -8.78 11.94
N PHE A 561 -21.99 -10.07 12.08
CA PHE A 561 -22.17 -10.78 13.35
C PHE A 561 -21.28 -10.22 14.46
N PHE A 562 -20.02 -9.87 14.13
CA PHE A 562 -19.10 -9.26 15.09
C PHE A 562 -19.60 -7.90 15.58
N LEU A 563 -19.98 -7.01 14.66
CA LEU A 563 -20.49 -5.67 14.98
C LEU A 563 -21.81 -5.73 15.76
N ARG A 564 -22.73 -6.63 15.41
CA ARG A 564 -23.96 -6.87 16.19
C ARG A 564 -23.67 -7.37 17.61
N GLY A 565 -22.70 -8.25 17.76
CA GLY A 565 -22.26 -8.76 19.07
C GLY A 565 -21.67 -7.66 19.94
N GLU A 566 -20.85 -6.78 19.36
CA GLU A 566 -20.24 -5.65 20.05
C GLU A 566 -21.28 -4.57 20.42
N TRP A 567 -22.23 -4.28 19.53
CA TRP A 567 -23.31 -3.33 19.77
C TRP A 567 -24.26 -3.79 20.89
N ARG A 568 -24.66 -5.07 20.91
CA ARG A 568 -25.48 -5.63 21.99
C ARG A 568 -24.78 -5.52 23.35
N ARG A 569 -23.46 -5.72 23.41
CA ARG A 569 -22.70 -5.57 24.66
C ARG A 569 -22.64 -4.13 25.14
N ARG A 570 -22.43 -3.16 24.24
CA ARG A 570 -22.42 -1.73 24.63
C ARG A 570 -23.76 -1.29 25.19
N ARG A 571 -24.87 -1.77 24.63
CA ARG A 571 -26.21 -1.50 25.18
C ARG A 571 -26.42 -2.14 26.55
N GLY A 572 -25.93 -3.37 26.76
CA GLY A 572 -26.02 -4.03 28.07
C GLY A 572 -25.19 -3.34 29.16
N MET A 573 -24.04 -2.71 28.79
CA MET A 573 -23.22 -1.94 29.73
C MET A 573 -23.79 -0.54 30.06
N VAL A 574 -24.63 0.02 29.20
CA VAL A 574 -25.33 1.31 29.46
C VAL A 574 -26.60 1.09 30.30
N ALA A 575 -27.13 -0.13 30.30
CA ALA A 575 -28.33 -0.49 31.07
C ALA A 575 -28.01 -1.08 32.47
N ALA A 576 -26.76 -1.40 32.76
CA ALA A 576 -26.25 -1.80 34.06
C ALA A 576 -25.50 -0.65 34.74
#